data_fbf0f03766230830357fcdac51f5dadf
#
_entry.id   fbf0f03766230830357fcdac51f5dadf
#
_cell.length_a   1.000
_cell.length_b   1.000
_cell.length_c   1.000
_cell.angle_alpha   90.00
_cell.angle_beta   90.00
_cell.angle_gamma   90.00
#
_symmetry.space_group_name_H-M   'P 1'
#
loop_
_entity.id
_entity.type
_entity.pdbx_description
1 polymer ?
#
loop_
_entity_poly.entity_id
_entity_poly.type
_entity_poly.pdbx_seq_one_letter_code
_entity_poly.pdbx_strand_id
1 'polypeptide(L)' 'MDNININGTLKEVGERLLSQILSADSMIEAMTAGARGEGYILGLEACGVLLPSALENMHLIFRSALDERLHSLISVD' A
#
# COMPACT_ATOMS: atom_id res chain seq x y z
N MET A 1 8.10 -0.85 -24.00
CA MET A 1 8.03 -0.48 -23.76
C MET A 1 7.79 0.27 -22.80
N ASP A 2 7.28 0.92 -22.81
CA ASP A 2 6.86 1.76 -21.94
C ASP A 2 6.32 1.18 -20.75
N ASN A 3 5.93 -0.05 -20.76
CA ASN A 3 5.46 -0.75 -19.60
C ASN A 3 6.48 -0.83 -18.51
N ILE A 4 7.73 -0.92 -18.86
CA ILE A 4 8.78 -1.00 -17.88
C ILE A 4 8.87 0.28 -17.07
N ASN A 5 8.83 1.41 -17.74
CA ASN A 5 8.90 2.68 -17.04
C ASN A 5 7.69 2.92 -16.18
N ILE A 6 6.51 2.61 -16.70
CA ILE A 6 5.30 2.77 -15.95
C ILE A 6 5.33 1.87 -14.73
N ASN A 7 5.75 0.62 -14.92
CA ASN A 7 5.81 -0.31 -13.80
C ASN A 7 6.80 0.15 -12.74
N GLY A 8 7.93 0.71 -13.17
CA GLY A 8 8.90 1.22 -12.23
C GLY A 8 8.35 2.36 -11.39
N THR A 9 7.68 3.31 -12.05
CA THR A 9 7.09 4.43 -11.35
C THR A 9 5.99 3.97 -10.40
N LEU A 10 5.12 3.07 -10.88
CA LEU A 10 4.05 2.56 -10.05
C LEU A 10 4.60 1.79 -8.86
N LYS A 11 5.65 1.04 -9.08
CA LYS A 11 6.27 0.30 -7.99
C LYS A 11 6.83 1.25 -6.93
N GLU A 12 7.46 2.34 -7.37
CA GLU A 12 8.01 3.31 -6.44
C GLU A 12 6.92 3.95 -5.59
N VAL A 13 5.78 4.27 -6.22
CA VAL A 13 4.67 4.85 -5.49
C VAL A 13 4.16 3.86 -4.46
N GLY A 14 4.01 2.61 -4.85
CA GLY A 14 3.55 1.59 -3.94
C GLY A 14 4.48 1.41 -2.75
N GLU A 15 5.77 1.39 -3.01
CA GLU A 15 6.75 1.23 -1.95
C GLU A 15 6.74 2.42 -1.00
N ARG A 16 6.55 3.62 -1.53
CA ARG A 16 6.47 4.80 -0.72
C ARG A 16 5.23 4.77 0.17
N LEU A 17 4.09 4.37 -0.38
CA LEU A 17 2.87 4.29 0.40
C LEU A 17 2.99 3.23 1.49
N LEU A 18 3.60 2.10 1.16
CA LEU A 18 3.82 1.06 2.14
C LEU A 18 4.72 1.56 3.27
N SER A 19 5.76 2.27 2.92
CA SER A 19 6.67 2.84 3.89
C SER A 19 5.94 3.83 4.80
N GLN A 20 5.02 4.61 4.25
CA GLN A 20 4.24 5.55 5.05
C GLN A 20 3.38 4.84 6.07
N ILE A 21 2.81 3.69 5.69
CA ILE A 21 2.04 2.91 6.65
C ILE A 21 2.93 2.44 7.77
N LEU A 22 4.07 1.87 7.43
CA LEU A 22 4.95 1.26 8.41
C LEU A 22 5.61 2.28 9.32
N SER A 23 5.72 3.52 8.90
CA SER A 23 6.37 4.56 9.69
C SER A 23 5.39 5.53 10.33
N ALA A 24 4.09 5.29 10.22
CA ALA A 24 3.09 6.18 10.81
C ALA A 24 3.26 6.24 12.32
N ASP A 25 3.14 7.44 12.87
CA ASP A 25 3.35 7.65 14.30
C ASP A 25 2.07 7.62 15.12
N SER A 26 0.93 7.54 14.49
CA SER A 26 -0.34 7.51 15.19
C SER A 26 -1.32 6.65 14.42
N MET A 27 -2.38 6.24 15.09
CA MET A 27 -3.39 5.42 14.44
C MET A 27 -4.05 6.16 13.29
N ILE A 28 -4.30 7.46 13.48
CA ILE A 28 -4.90 8.25 12.41
C ILE A 28 -3.98 8.31 11.20
N GLU A 29 -2.69 8.51 11.44
CA GLU A 29 -1.73 8.53 10.34
C GLU A 29 -1.66 7.18 9.63
N ALA A 30 -1.67 6.11 10.41
CA ALA A 30 -1.61 4.78 9.82
C ALA A 30 -2.84 4.51 8.97
N MET A 31 -4.01 4.85 9.48
CA MET A 31 -5.24 4.62 8.75
C MET A 31 -5.32 5.48 7.50
N THR A 32 -4.84 6.72 7.59
CA THR A 32 -4.80 7.61 6.43
C THR A 32 -3.87 7.04 5.36
N ALA A 33 -2.69 6.59 5.78
CA ALA A 33 -1.76 5.99 4.83
C ALA A 33 -2.34 4.71 4.23
N GLY A 34 -3.05 3.94 5.04
CA GLY A 34 -3.71 2.74 4.56
C GLY A 34 -4.76 3.05 3.51
N ALA A 35 -5.53 4.12 3.73
CA ALA A 35 -6.55 4.52 2.77
C ALA A 35 -5.92 4.96 1.45
N ARG A 36 -4.77 5.64 1.52
CA ARG A 36 -4.06 6.00 0.31
C ARG A 36 -3.58 4.78 -0.44
N GLY A 37 -3.11 3.78 0.29
CA GLY A 37 -2.69 2.53 -0.34
C GLY A 37 -3.83 1.85 -1.05
N GLU A 38 -5.01 1.84 -0.43
CA GLU A 38 -6.19 1.25 -1.04
C GLU A 38 -6.57 1.99 -2.31
N GLY A 39 -6.55 3.32 -2.27
CA GLY A 39 -6.86 4.10 -3.46
C GLY A 39 -5.89 3.83 -4.58
N TYR A 40 -4.61 3.68 -4.25
CA TYR A 40 -3.58 3.35 -5.22
C TYR A 40 -3.89 2.00 -5.89
N ILE A 41 -4.24 0.99 -5.09
CA ILE A 41 -4.53 -0.33 -5.64
C ILE A 41 -5.79 -0.29 -6.51
N LEU A 42 -6.81 0.43 -6.05
CA LEU A 42 -8.03 0.58 -6.86
C LEU A 42 -7.74 1.25 -8.19
N GLY A 43 -6.84 2.24 -8.18
CA GLY A 43 -6.43 2.88 -9.40
C GLY A 43 -5.74 1.94 -10.36
N LEU A 44 -4.86 1.08 -9.83
CA LEU A 44 -4.20 0.09 -10.65
C LEU A 44 -5.19 -0.89 -11.25
N GLU A 45 -6.18 -1.27 -10.45
CA GLU A 45 -7.22 -2.18 -10.94
C GLU A 45 -8.02 -1.53 -12.06
N ALA A 46 -8.39 -0.29 -11.87
CA ALA A 46 -9.18 0.42 -12.86
C ALA A 46 -8.44 0.58 -14.17
N CYS A 47 -7.11 0.73 -14.11
CA CYS A 47 -6.31 0.89 -15.31
C CYS A 47 -5.99 -0.43 -16.00
N GLY A 48 -6.23 -1.54 -15.33
CA GLY A 48 -5.99 -2.84 -15.92
C GLY A 48 -4.51 -3.14 -16.17
N VAL A 49 -3.63 -2.55 -15.38
CA VAL A 49 -2.19 -2.70 -15.61
C VAL A 49 -1.60 -3.92 -14.91
N LEU A 50 -2.35 -4.58 -14.05
CA LEU A 50 -1.85 -5.73 -13.31
C LEU A 50 -2.81 -6.90 -13.40
N LEU A 51 -2.28 -8.09 -13.29
CA LEU A 51 -3.08 -9.30 -13.23
C LEU A 51 -3.84 -9.35 -11.92
N PRO A 52 -5.01 -10.02 -11.90
CA PRO A 52 -5.77 -10.13 -10.65
C PRO A 52 -4.99 -10.73 -9.49
N SER A 53 -4.12 -11.69 -9.79
CA SER A 53 -3.33 -12.30 -8.72
C SER A 53 -2.35 -11.30 -8.12
N ALA A 54 -1.79 -10.43 -8.94
CA ALA A 54 -0.87 -9.41 -8.45
C ALA A 54 -1.62 -8.38 -7.60
N LEU A 55 -2.82 -8.00 -8.00
CA LEU A 55 -3.63 -7.09 -7.22
C LEU A 55 -3.98 -7.70 -5.86
N GLU A 56 -4.34 -8.96 -5.87
CA GLU A 56 -4.69 -9.65 -4.63
C GLU A 56 -3.50 -9.66 -3.68
N ASN A 57 -2.32 -9.93 -4.22
CA ASN A 57 -1.10 -9.90 -3.44
C ASN A 57 -0.85 -8.53 -2.84
N MET A 58 -1.06 -7.48 -3.61
CA MET A 58 -0.86 -6.13 -3.11
C MET A 58 -1.84 -5.80 -2.00
N HIS A 59 -3.09 -6.21 -2.14
CA HIS A 59 -4.07 -6.02 -1.09
C HIS A 59 -3.60 -6.69 0.21
N LEU A 60 -3.10 -7.91 0.11
CA LEU A 60 -2.64 -8.63 1.29
C LEU A 60 -1.45 -7.95 1.93
N ILE A 61 -0.51 -7.51 1.12
CA ILE A 61 0.70 -6.86 1.63
C ILE A 61 0.35 -5.56 2.36
N PHE A 62 -0.50 -4.74 1.75
CA PHE A 62 -0.87 -3.46 2.34
C PHE A 62 -1.70 -3.66 3.59
N ARG A 63 -2.62 -4.62 3.58
CA ARG A 63 -3.43 -4.90 4.74
C ARG A 63 -2.58 -5.43 5.90
N SER A 64 -1.64 -6.32 5.60
CA SER A 64 -0.77 -6.85 6.63
C SER A 64 0.08 -5.76 7.26
N ALA A 65 0.59 -4.85 6.43
CA ALA A 65 1.39 -3.76 6.93
C ALA A 65 0.57 -2.86 7.83
N LEU A 66 -0.65 -2.55 7.44
CA LEU A 66 -1.52 -1.71 8.25
C LEU A 66 -1.85 -2.38 9.57
N ASP A 67 -2.23 -3.65 9.53
CA ASP A 67 -2.56 -4.39 10.74
C ASP A 67 -1.37 -4.43 11.68
N GLU A 68 -0.22 -4.69 11.15
CA GLU A 68 0.98 -4.77 11.95
C GLU A 68 1.29 -3.43 12.61
N ARG A 69 1.17 -2.34 11.84
CA ARG A 69 1.46 -1.03 12.39
C ARG A 69 0.44 -0.62 13.43
N LEU A 70 -0.85 -0.88 13.19
CA LEU A 70 -1.88 -0.57 14.16
C LEU A 70 -1.66 -1.34 15.46
N HIS A 71 -1.29 -2.60 15.36
CA HIS A 71 -0.97 -3.41 16.52
C HIS A 71 0.19 -2.80 17.31
N SER A 72 1.22 -2.41 16.58
CA SER A 72 2.40 -1.82 17.20
C SER A 72 2.05 -0.53 17.93
N LEU A 73 1.15 0.27 17.38
CA LEU A 73 0.78 1.54 17.99
C LEU A 73 -0.12 1.34 19.20
N ILE A 74 -0.88 0.28 19.24
CA ILE A 74 -1.74 -0.02 20.37
C ILE A 74 -0.96 -0.67 21.49
N SER A 75 -0.07 -1.56 21.16
CA SER A 75 0.70 -2.30 22.16
C SER A 75 1.76 -1.41 22.70
N VAL A 76 1.36 -0.62 23.61
CA VAL A 76 2.28 0.22 24.12
C VAL A 76 2.92 -0.30 25.22
N ASP A 77 3.53 -0.53 25.57
CA ASP A 77 4.15 -0.92 26.63
C ASP A 77 4.64 -1.67 26.87
#